data_44a91da24a4d71b420c85ca23624aeb1
#
_entry.id   44a91da24a4d71b420c85ca23624aeb1
#
_cell.length_a   1.000
_cell.length_b   1.000
_cell.length_c   1.000
_cell.angle_alpha   90.00
_cell.angle_beta   90.00
_cell.angle_gamma   90.00
#
_symmetry.space_group_name_H-M   'P 1'
#
loop_
_entity.id
_entity.type
_entity.pdbx_description
1 polymer ?
#
loop_
_entity_poly.entity_id
_entity_poly.type
_entity_poly.pdbx_seq_one_letter_code
_entity_poly.pdbx_strand_id
1 'polypeptide(L)'
;MSADDSFPMDQISSLFPQLENIQLVGAKGPQQIFTATLKSNFAPVMLRVVPTEEAGIFGWDPEFIVRSLTIVEQSHQGLLRVYEVGQAGSFTFIISEHSPYPRLADMETLPQISPQAALNLVRNMAEGLLTLHRKNIFHGGITPKLICLREDGGDALLLPINIYPAQPPVDMGDFASPEWVTGAETTFTPGMDIYALGLALYILLTRKTPME
;
A
#
# COMPACT_ATOMS: atom_id res chain seq x y z
N MET A 1 -12.80 20.61 -4.72
CA MET A 1 -13.80 19.62 -5.13
C MET A 1 -14.95 19.71 -4.15
N SER A 2 -16.14 19.97 -4.64
CA SER A 2 -17.34 20.01 -3.80
C SER A 2 -17.71 18.59 -3.36
N ALA A 3 -18.43 18.48 -2.23
CA ALA A 3 -18.88 17.20 -1.65
C ALA A 3 -19.84 16.39 -2.59
N ASP A 4 -19.99 16.79 -3.84
CA ASP A 4 -20.96 16.27 -4.80
C ASP A 4 -20.35 15.28 -5.83
N ASP A 5 -19.03 15.04 -5.80
CA ASP A 5 -18.34 14.11 -6.72
C ASP A 5 -18.14 12.70 -6.14
N SER A 6 -18.82 12.36 -5.04
CA SER A 6 -18.74 11.01 -4.49
C SER A 6 -19.62 10.03 -5.26
N PHE A 7 -19.12 8.83 -5.51
CA PHE A 7 -19.94 7.77 -6.13
C PHE A 7 -21.13 7.47 -5.22
N PRO A 8 -22.33 7.27 -5.80
CA PRO A 8 -23.52 6.94 -5.04
C PRO A 8 -23.29 5.65 -4.22
N MET A 9 -23.51 5.71 -2.91
CA MET A 9 -23.29 4.58 -1.99
C MET A 9 -24.11 3.35 -2.39
N ASP A 10 -25.31 3.54 -2.91
CA ASP A 10 -26.17 2.45 -3.40
C ASP A 10 -25.52 1.71 -4.58
N GLN A 11 -24.85 2.45 -5.47
CA GLN A 11 -24.11 1.87 -6.59
C GLN A 11 -22.93 1.04 -6.07
N ILE A 12 -22.12 1.59 -5.15
CA ILE A 12 -20.99 0.86 -4.55
C ILE A 12 -21.47 -0.40 -3.84
N SER A 13 -22.51 -0.29 -3.02
CA SER A 13 -23.06 -1.46 -2.28
C SER A 13 -23.58 -2.56 -3.21
N SER A 14 -24.16 -2.19 -4.36
CA SER A 14 -24.65 -3.16 -5.34
C SER A 14 -23.54 -3.86 -6.13
N LEU A 15 -22.43 -3.14 -6.39
CA LEU A 15 -21.27 -3.67 -7.12
C LEU A 15 -20.41 -4.60 -6.26
N PHE A 16 -20.43 -4.43 -4.93
CA PHE A 16 -19.62 -5.21 -3.99
C PHE A 16 -20.50 -5.99 -2.99
N PRO A 17 -21.33 -6.94 -3.46
CA PRO A 17 -22.25 -7.68 -2.60
C PRO A 17 -21.55 -8.55 -1.54
N GLN A 18 -20.26 -8.86 -1.71
CA GLN A 18 -19.41 -9.56 -0.76
C GLN A 18 -19.02 -8.72 0.46
N LEU A 19 -19.25 -7.38 0.40
CA LEU A 19 -18.91 -6.45 1.47
C LEU A 19 -20.18 -6.01 2.24
N GLU A 20 -19.98 -5.62 3.49
CA GLU A 20 -20.97 -4.97 4.35
C GLU A 20 -20.31 -3.82 5.12
N ASN A 21 -21.14 -2.97 5.75
CA ASN A 21 -20.68 -1.82 6.53
C ASN A 21 -19.76 -0.88 5.74
N ILE A 22 -20.03 -0.68 4.45
CA ILE A 22 -19.22 0.16 3.55
C ILE A 22 -19.36 1.63 3.96
N GLN A 23 -18.23 2.28 4.24
CA GLN A 23 -18.18 3.69 4.65
C GLN A 23 -17.07 4.41 3.89
N LEU A 24 -17.39 5.56 3.27
CA LEU A 24 -16.40 6.42 2.63
C LEU A 24 -15.50 7.04 3.71
N VAL A 25 -14.19 6.86 3.58
CA VAL A 25 -13.20 7.40 4.54
C VAL A 25 -12.22 8.39 3.89
N GLY A 26 -12.23 8.50 2.57
CA GLY A 26 -11.39 9.46 1.88
C GLY A 26 -11.55 9.43 0.37
N ALA A 27 -11.05 10.51 -0.27
CA ALA A 27 -10.96 10.61 -1.71
C ALA A 27 -9.64 11.29 -2.09
N LYS A 28 -9.05 10.85 -3.23
CA LYS A 28 -7.85 11.47 -3.81
C LYS A 28 -8.04 11.56 -5.33
N GLY A 29 -8.41 12.76 -5.81
CA GLY A 29 -8.86 12.92 -7.19
C GLY A 29 -10.08 12.02 -7.44
N PRO A 30 -10.13 11.28 -8.54
CA PRO A 30 -11.22 10.36 -8.86
C PRO A 30 -11.20 9.07 -8.03
N GLN A 31 -10.14 8.79 -7.28
CA GLN A 31 -10.07 7.63 -6.40
C GLN A 31 -10.88 7.86 -5.14
N GLN A 32 -11.77 6.92 -4.80
CA GLN A 32 -12.45 6.87 -3.51
C GLN A 32 -12.00 5.67 -2.69
N ILE A 33 -11.94 5.88 -1.38
CA ILE A 33 -11.45 4.91 -0.41
C ILE A 33 -12.55 4.67 0.62
N PHE A 34 -12.91 3.40 0.79
CA PHE A 34 -13.92 2.98 1.74
C PHE A 34 -13.33 1.98 2.72
N THR A 35 -13.81 2.01 3.96
CA THR A 35 -13.70 0.88 4.87
C THR A 35 -14.93 0.01 4.73
N ALA A 36 -14.77 -1.28 4.91
CA ALA A 36 -15.86 -2.26 4.83
C ALA A 36 -15.51 -3.53 5.63
N THR A 37 -16.42 -4.47 5.66
CA THR A 37 -16.25 -5.80 6.26
C THR A 37 -16.52 -6.87 5.21
N LEU A 38 -15.65 -7.87 5.10
CA LEU A 38 -15.91 -9.05 4.26
C LEU A 38 -16.97 -9.93 4.93
N LYS A 39 -18.07 -10.23 4.24
CA LYS A 39 -19.15 -11.10 4.77
C LYS A 39 -18.71 -12.52 5.03
N SER A 40 -17.70 -13.01 4.31
CA SER A 40 -17.26 -14.41 4.39
C SER A 40 -16.57 -14.77 5.69
N ASN A 41 -15.85 -13.82 6.32
CA ASN A 41 -15.04 -14.06 7.51
C ASN A 41 -15.00 -12.89 8.49
N PHE A 42 -15.82 -11.87 8.25
CA PHE A 42 -15.92 -10.64 9.06
C PHE A 42 -14.59 -9.85 9.16
N ALA A 43 -13.68 -10.06 8.24
CA ALA A 43 -12.42 -9.33 8.21
C ALA A 43 -12.64 -7.85 7.83
N PRO A 44 -12.05 -6.89 8.55
CA PRO A 44 -12.05 -5.50 8.16
C PRO A 44 -11.20 -5.31 6.89
N VAL A 45 -11.74 -4.59 5.92
CA VAL A 45 -11.08 -4.35 4.63
C VAL A 45 -11.14 -2.90 4.23
N MET A 46 -10.23 -2.54 3.34
CA MET A 46 -10.21 -1.28 2.62
C MET A 46 -10.53 -1.55 1.15
N LEU A 47 -11.58 -0.92 0.66
CA LEU A 47 -11.95 -0.91 -0.75
C LEU A 47 -11.48 0.41 -1.35
N ARG A 48 -10.67 0.33 -2.41
CA ARG A 48 -10.30 1.48 -3.25
C ARG A 48 -10.93 1.30 -4.61
N VAL A 49 -11.59 2.33 -5.10
CA VAL A 49 -12.22 2.35 -6.43
C VAL A 49 -11.80 3.58 -7.21
N VAL A 50 -11.66 3.42 -8.52
CA VAL A 50 -11.44 4.51 -9.46
C VAL A 50 -12.27 4.23 -10.72
N PRO A 51 -12.80 5.26 -11.43
CA PRO A 51 -13.40 5.05 -12.75
C PRO A 51 -12.40 4.34 -13.66
N THR A 52 -12.85 3.32 -14.38
CA THR A 52 -11.94 2.50 -15.21
C THR A 52 -11.25 3.34 -16.30
N GLU A 53 -11.92 4.36 -16.83
CA GLU A 53 -11.36 5.31 -17.81
C GLU A 53 -10.21 6.16 -17.23
N GLU A 54 -10.21 6.37 -15.92
CA GLU A 54 -9.18 7.12 -15.19
C GLU A 54 -8.16 6.22 -14.49
N ALA A 55 -8.36 4.91 -14.53
CA ALA A 55 -7.52 3.94 -13.84
C ALA A 55 -6.05 4.05 -14.27
N GLY A 56 -5.79 4.36 -15.54
CA GLY A 56 -4.43 4.58 -16.06
C GLY A 56 -3.68 5.74 -15.41
N ILE A 57 -4.37 6.79 -14.93
CA ILE A 57 -3.76 7.91 -14.20
C ILE A 57 -3.13 7.43 -12.87
N PHE A 58 -3.74 6.41 -12.26
CA PHE A 58 -3.24 5.75 -11.04
C PHE A 58 -2.35 4.55 -11.36
N GLY A 59 -2.11 4.29 -12.65
CA GLY A 59 -1.39 3.13 -13.09
C GLY A 59 -2.12 1.80 -12.92
N TRP A 60 -3.42 1.84 -12.81
CA TRP A 60 -4.27 0.66 -12.70
C TRP A 60 -4.76 0.24 -14.10
N ASP A 61 -3.81 0.03 -14.99
CA ASP A 61 -4.04 -0.47 -16.33
C ASP A 61 -4.37 -1.99 -16.34
N PRO A 62 -4.76 -2.59 -17.47
CA PRO A 62 -5.05 -4.03 -17.54
C PRO A 62 -3.86 -4.92 -17.15
N GLU A 63 -2.63 -4.51 -17.44
CA GLU A 63 -1.44 -5.26 -17.03
C GLU A 63 -1.25 -5.23 -15.51
N PHE A 64 -1.59 -4.10 -14.88
CA PHE A 64 -1.66 -3.97 -13.45
C PHE A 64 -2.61 -4.99 -12.83
N ILE A 65 -3.82 -5.13 -13.36
CA ILE A 65 -4.79 -6.09 -12.85
C ILE A 65 -4.22 -7.51 -12.94
N VAL A 66 -3.62 -7.88 -14.06
CA VAL A 66 -3.00 -9.21 -14.26
C VAL A 66 -1.87 -9.45 -13.26
N ARG A 67 -0.96 -8.48 -13.08
CA ARG A 67 0.12 -8.58 -12.07
C ARG A 67 -0.43 -8.69 -10.65
N SER A 68 -1.48 -7.93 -10.36
CA SER A 68 -2.09 -7.90 -9.03
C SER A 68 -2.80 -9.18 -8.65
N LEU A 69 -3.36 -9.92 -9.61
CA LEU A 69 -3.90 -11.26 -9.34
C LEU A 69 -2.83 -12.20 -8.78
N THR A 70 -1.57 -12.04 -9.22
CA THR A 70 -0.45 -12.79 -8.66
C THR A 70 -0.15 -12.43 -7.21
N ILE A 71 -0.47 -11.19 -6.79
CA ILE A 71 -0.29 -10.71 -5.41
C ILE A 71 -1.39 -11.21 -4.50
N VAL A 72 -2.63 -11.30 -5.00
CA VAL A 72 -3.77 -11.83 -4.23
C VAL A 72 -3.46 -13.22 -3.67
N GLU A 73 -2.68 -14.04 -4.38
CA GLU A 73 -2.26 -15.35 -3.93
C GLU A 73 -1.14 -15.32 -2.86
N GLN A 74 -0.50 -14.14 -2.65
CA GLN A 74 0.60 -14.02 -1.70
C GLN A 74 0.09 -13.54 -0.34
N SER A 75 0.40 -14.31 0.67
CA SER A 75 0.14 -13.95 2.07
C SER A 75 1.44 -14.04 2.84
N HIS A 76 1.87 -12.95 3.45
CA HIS A 76 3.03 -12.92 4.34
C HIS A 76 2.75 -11.98 5.52
N GLN A 77 3.18 -12.35 6.72
CA GLN A 77 2.90 -11.58 7.92
C GLN A 77 3.49 -10.15 7.91
N GLY A 78 4.50 -9.89 7.09
CA GLY A 78 5.09 -8.55 6.90
C GLY A 78 4.41 -7.71 5.80
N LEU A 79 3.42 -8.26 5.11
CA LEU A 79 2.66 -7.58 4.06
C LEU A 79 1.18 -7.56 4.38
N LEU A 80 0.55 -6.42 4.18
CA LEU A 80 -0.91 -6.35 4.22
C LEU A 80 -1.50 -7.15 3.05
N ARG A 81 -2.49 -7.97 3.36
CA ARG A 81 -3.08 -8.87 2.37
C ARG A 81 -3.93 -8.12 1.35
N VAL A 82 -3.80 -8.48 0.08
CA VAL A 82 -4.74 -8.12 -0.97
C VAL A 82 -5.70 -9.29 -1.16
N TYR A 83 -7.01 -9.02 -1.05
CA TYR A 83 -8.05 -10.05 -1.18
C TYR A 83 -8.54 -10.17 -2.61
N GLU A 84 -8.72 -9.05 -3.28
CA GLU A 84 -9.31 -9.01 -4.62
C GLU A 84 -8.85 -7.77 -5.38
N VAL A 85 -8.66 -7.92 -6.67
CA VAL A 85 -8.39 -6.84 -7.62
C VAL A 85 -9.19 -7.12 -8.89
N GLY A 86 -9.80 -6.12 -9.48
CA GLY A 86 -10.59 -6.34 -10.68
C GLY A 86 -11.34 -5.12 -11.17
N GLN A 87 -12.36 -5.41 -11.97
CA GLN A 87 -13.31 -4.42 -12.46
C GLN A 87 -14.72 -4.80 -12.05
N ALA A 88 -15.49 -3.81 -11.62
CA ALA A 88 -16.91 -3.96 -11.25
C ALA A 88 -17.68 -2.78 -11.86
N GLY A 89 -18.57 -3.07 -12.82
CA GLY A 89 -19.26 -2.02 -13.60
C GLY A 89 -18.24 -1.14 -14.33
N SER A 90 -18.30 0.17 -14.09
CA SER A 90 -17.39 1.18 -14.65
C SER A 90 -16.18 1.48 -13.78
N PHE A 91 -15.91 0.65 -12.75
CA PHE A 91 -14.84 0.89 -11.80
C PHE A 91 -13.77 -0.20 -11.85
N THR A 92 -12.52 0.21 -11.70
CA THR A 92 -11.40 -0.64 -11.32
C THR A 92 -11.21 -0.56 -9.81
N PHE A 93 -10.98 -1.68 -9.14
CA PHE A 93 -10.96 -1.74 -7.69
C PHE A 93 -9.86 -2.64 -7.12
N ILE A 94 -9.54 -2.36 -5.85
CA ILE A 94 -8.71 -3.21 -4.99
C ILE A 94 -9.41 -3.37 -3.65
N ILE A 95 -9.54 -4.60 -3.18
CA ILE A 95 -9.93 -4.93 -1.81
C ILE A 95 -8.69 -5.46 -1.10
N SER A 96 -8.28 -4.78 -0.04
CA SER A 96 -7.13 -5.17 0.78
C SER A 96 -7.53 -5.25 2.25
N GLU A 97 -6.74 -5.93 3.04
CA GLU A 97 -6.84 -5.90 4.50
C GLU A 97 -6.80 -4.45 5.00
N HIS A 98 -7.57 -4.14 6.01
CA HIS A 98 -7.48 -2.87 6.73
C HIS A 98 -6.54 -3.05 7.92
N SER A 99 -5.42 -2.32 7.91
CA SER A 99 -4.49 -2.38 9.05
C SER A 99 -5.14 -1.81 10.32
N PRO A 100 -5.05 -2.50 11.45
CA PRO A 100 -5.46 -1.94 12.74
C PRO A 100 -4.44 -0.93 13.29
N TYR A 101 -3.25 -0.81 12.66
CA TYR A 101 -2.17 0.03 13.14
C TYR A 101 -2.10 1.36 12.40
N PRO A 102 -1.69 2.45 13.07
CA PRO A 102 -1.43 3.73 12.40
C PRO A 102 -0.26 3.59 11.41
N ARG A 103 -0.25 4.45 10.41
CA ARG A 103 0.90 4.55 9.51
C ARG A 103 2.04 5.25 10.23
N LEU A 104 3.27 4.83 9.94
CA LEU A 104 4.48 5.43 10.51
C LEU A 104 4.52 6.96 10.29
N ALA A 105 4.03 7.43 9.15
CA ALA A 105 3.95 8.86 8.83
C ALA A 105 2.91 9.64 9.64
N ASP A 106 1.91 8.96 10.21
CA ASP A 106 0.83 9.61 10.97
C ASP A 106 1.07 9.59 12.48
N MET A 107 2.16 8.96 12.94
CA MET A 107 2.49 8.88 14.36
C MET A 107 3.13 10.19 14.82
N GLU A 108 2.54 10.85 15.83
CA GLU A 108 3.09 12.07 16.45
C GLU A 108 4.45 11.79 17.13
N THR A 109 4.58 10.61 17.71
CA THR A 109 5.81 10.14 18.34
C THR A 109 6.06 8.67 18.00
N LEU A 110 7.26 8.39 17.52
CA LEU A 110 7.66 7.01 17.24
C LEU A 110 7.95 6.27 18.55
N PRO A 111 7.49 5.01 18.68
CA PRO A 111 7.80 4.21 19.87
C PRO A 111 9.30 4.03 20.03
N GLN A 112 9.74 3.96 21.29
CA GLN A 112 11.11 3.61 21.59
C GLN A 112 11.26 2.10 21.53
N ILE A 113 11.85 1.61 20.44
CA ILE A 113 12.09 0.19 20.22
C ILE A 113 13.59 -0.11 20.29
N SER A 114 13.94 -1.32 20.70
CA SER A 114 15.34 -1.75 20.69
C SER A 114 15.84 -1.93 19.24
N PRO A 115 17.16 -1.80 19.00
CA PRO A 115 17.74 -2.08 17.69
C PRO A 115 17.38 -3.47 17.16
N GLN A 116 17.31 -4.47 18.03
CA GLN A 116 16.94 -5.83 17.66
C GLN A 116 15.46 -5.90 17.21
N ALA A 117 14.55 -5.18 17.89
CA ALA A 117 13.16 -5.11 17.49
C ALA A 117 13.01 -4.42 16.11
N ALA A 118 13.71 -3.29 15.91
CA ALA A 118 13.70 -2.60 14.60
C ALA A 118 14.19 -3.51 13.46
N LEU A 119 15.28 -4.24 13.69
CA LEU A 119 15.80 -5.22 12.73
C LEU A 119 14.78 -6.34 12.43
N ASN A 120 14.09 -6.85 13.45
CA ASN A 120 13.08 -7.90 13.27
C ASN A 120 11.89 -7.39 12.44
N LEU A 121 11.42 -6.17 12.70
CA LEU A 121 10.33 -5.54 11.92
C LEU A 121 10.72 -5.40 10.45
N VAL A 122 11.89 -4.84 10.17
CA VAL A 122 12.35 -4.64 8.78
C VAL A 122 12.64 -5.97 8.10
N ARG A 123 13.20 -6.94 8.80
CA ARG A 123 13.40 -8.30 8.27
C ARG A 123 12.08 -8.94 7.86
N ASN A 124 11.04 -8.81 8.69
CA ASN A 124 9.72 -9.37 8.40
C ASN A 124 9.12 -8.76 7.10
N MET A 125 9.23 -7.44 6.94
CA MET A 125 8.81 -6.77 5.71
C MET A 125 9.67 -7.20 4.50
N ALA A 126 10.99 -7.35 4.68
CA ALA A 126 11.89 -7.80 3.61
C ALA A 126 11.60 -9.24 3.17
N GLU A 127 11.28 -10.15 4.09
CA GLU A 127 10.84 -11.51 3.78
C GLU A 127 9.54 -11.50 2.97
N GLY A 128 8.60 -10.60 3.31
CA GLY A 128 7.40 -10.36 2.52
C GLY A 128 7.73 -9.88 1.10
N LEU A 129 8.59 -8.87 0.95
CA LEU A 129 9.04 -8.38 -0.35
C LEU A 129 9.73 -9.46 -1.18
N LEU A 130 10.52 -10.33 -0.54
CA LEU A 130 11.18 -11.44 -1.23
C LEU A 130 10.17 -12.37 -1.93
N THR A 131 8.98 -12.57 -1.35
CA THR A 131 7.92 -13.38 -1.99
C THR A 131 7.42 -12.74 -3.28
N LEU A 132 7.37 -11.41 -3.33
CA LEU A 132 6.99 -10.63 -4.50
C LEU A 132 8.12 -10.58 -5.54
N HIS A 133 9.35 -10.28 -5.11
CA HIS A 133 10.52 -10.19 -5.99
C HIS A 133 10.79 -11.47 -6.75
N ARG A 134 10.56 -12.64 -6.14
CA ARG A 134 10.65 -13.95 -6.82
C ARG A 134 9.69 -14.10 -8.00
N LYS A 135 8.66 -13.26 -8.06
CA LYS A 135 7.67 -13.20 -9.14
C LYS A 135 7.86 -11.98 -10.04
N ASN A 136 9.00 -11.30 -9.93
CA ASN A 136 9.30 -10.03 -10.61
C ASN A 136 8.27 -8.92 -10.32
N ILE A 137 7.71 -8.92 -9.10
CA ILE A 137 6.82 -7.88 -8.62
C ILE A 137 7.60 -7.04 -7.63
N PHE A 138 7.69 -5.74 -7.86
CA PHE A 138 8.39 -4.80 -6.99
C PHE A 138 7.38 -3.88 -6.30
N HIS A 139 7.66 -3.53 -5.05
CA HIS A 139 6.78 -2.63 -4.31
C HIS A 139 6.84 -1.21 -4.88
N GLY A 140 8.03 -0.72 -5.19
CA GLY A 140 8.27 0.51 -5.94
C GLY A 140 7.85 1.80 -5.25
N GLY A 141 7.56 1.80 -3.94
CA GLY A 141 7.07 3.01 -3.29
C GLY A 141 7.06 2.92 -1.76
N ILE A 142 8.01 2.21 -1.17
CA ILE A 142 8.10 2.08 0.29
C ILE A 142 8.45 3.44 0.90
N THR A 143 7.52 3.97 1.69
CA THR A 143 7.67 5.22 2.44
C THR A 143 6.98 5.06 3.80
N PRO A 144 7.22 5.93 4.78
CA PRO A 144 6.51 5.91 6.05
C PRO A 144 4.97 5.94 5.94
N LYS A 145 4.44 6.46 4.82
CA LYS A 145 2.99 6.47 4.54
C LYS A 145 2.44 5.07 4.23
N LEU A 146 3.31 4.12 3.87
CA LEU A 146 2.96 2.75 3.49
C LEU A 146 3.42 1.70 4.49
N ILE A 147 3.99 2.11 5.62
CA ILE A 147 4.36 1.24 6.72
C ILE A 147 3.38 1.50 7.87
N CYS A 148 2.63 0.47 8.27
CA CYS A 148 1.82 0.51 9.48
C CYS A 148 2.62 -0.09 10.62
N LEU A 149 2.70 0.62 11.75
CA LEU A 149 3.46 0.21 12.93
C LEU A 149 2.53 0.15 14.14
N ARG A 150 2.58 -0.95 14.89
CA ARG A 150 1.90 -1.04 16.17
C ARG A 150 2.51 -0.04 17.16
N GLU A 151 1.69 0.66 17.93
CA GLU A 151 2.13 1.77 18.79
C GLU A 151 3.20 1.38 19.81
N ASP A 152 3.20 0.11 20.25
CA ASP A 152 4.25 -0.42 21.15
C ASP A 152 5.52 -0.89 20.41
N GLY A 153 5.55 -0.76 19.08
CA GLY A 153 6.68 -1.22 18.25
C GLY A 153 6.79 -2.73 18.12
N GLY A 154 5.74 -3.48 18.49
CA GLY A 154 5.79 -4.94 18.50
C GLY A 154 5.58 -5.60 17.16
N ASP A 155 5.00 -4.90 16.18
CA ASP A 155 4.72 -5.42 14.83
C ASP A 155 4.69 -4.31 13.79
N ALA A 156 5.02 -4.64 12.54
CA ALA A 156 4.95 -3.73 11.41
C ALA A 156 4.45 -4.45 10.16
N LEU A 157 3.57 -3.78 9.43
CA LEU A 157 3.00 -4.26 8.19
C LEU A 157 3.30 -3.27 7.07
N LEU A 158 3.80 -3.78 5.96
CA LEU A 158 3.90 -3.02 4.74
C LEU A 158 2.53 -3.01 4.06
N LEU A 159 1.98 -1.82 3.82
CA LEU A 159 0.73 -1.66 3.07
C LEU A 159 0.88 -2.31 1.69
N PRO A 160 -0.22 -2.84 1.12
CA PRO A 160 -0.14 -3.46 -0.17
C PRO A 160 0.44 -2.47 -1.15
N ILE A 161 1.28 -3.00 -1.99
CA ILE A 161 1.96 -2.33 -3.07
C ILE A 161 1.11 -1.17 -3.55
N ASN A 162 1.70 -0.01 -3.52
CA ASN A 162 1.29 1.03 -4.42
C ASN A 162 1.54 0.46 -5.81
N ILE A 163 0.59 -0.28 -6.32
CA ILE A 163 0.68 -0.95 -7.59
C ILE A 163 0.64 0.14 -8.65
N TYR A 164 1.78 0.82 -8.78
CA TYR A 164 2.01 1.76 -9.85
C TYR A 164 2.72 1.02 -10.99
N PRO A 165 2.30 1.26 -12.23
CA PRO A 165 3.10 0.84 -13.37
C PRO A 165 4.42 1.57 -13.30
N ALA A 166 5.46 0.95 -13.75
CA ALA A 166 6.77 1.43 -14.20
C ALA A 166 7.28 2.85 -13.81
N GLN A 167 6.49 3.66 -13.14
CA GLN A 167 6.88 4.98 -12.63
C GLN A 167 6.55 5.08 -11.14
N PRO A 168 7.50 5.50 -10.28
CA PRO A 168 7.21 5.73 -8.87
C PRO A 168 6.10 6.76 -8.72
N PRO A 169 5.35 6.68 -7.61
CA PRO A 169 4.54 7.81 -7.21
C PRO A 169 5.44 9.04 -7.18
N VAL A 170 4.97 10.13 -7.75
CA VAL A 170 5.67 11.44 -7.85
C VAL A 170 6.16 11.96 -6.48
N ASP A 171 5.82 11.31 -5.38
CA ASP A 171 6.04 11.74 -4.01
C ASP A 171 6.78 10.66 -3.16
N MET A 172 7.85 10.07 -3.70
CA MET A 172 8.77 9.26 -2.88
C MET A 172 9.70 10.12 -2.02
N GLY A 173 9.87 11.40 -2.38
CA GLY A 173 10.75 12.31 -1.66
C GLY A 173 12.13 11.68 -1.41
N ASP A 174 12.59 11.79 -0.17
CA ASP A 174 13.89 11.26 0.30
C ASP A 174 13.99 9.73 0.29
N PHE A 175 12.89 9.02 -0.02
CA PHE A 175 12.84 7.55 -0.09
C PHE A 175 13.14 7.00 -1.50
N ALA A 176 13.26 7.89 -2.49
CA ALA A 176 13.69 7.50 -3.82
C ALA A 176 15.16 7.05 -3.79
N SER A 177 15.46 5.92 -4.40
CA SER A 177 16.83 5.43 -4.48
C SER A 177 17.70 6.35 -5.37
N PRO A 178 19.02 6.45 -5.12
CA PRO A 178 19.90 7.30 -5.88
C PRO A 178 19.88 7.02 -7.38
N GLU A 179 19.83 5.77 -7.78
CA GLU A 179 19.75 5.35 -9.18
C GLU A 179 18.48 5.83 -9.87
N TRP A 180 17.39 5.91 -9.12
CA TRP A 180 16.15 6.49 -9.62
C TRP A 180 16.24 8.01 -9.75
N VAL A 181 16.70 8.70 -8.70
CA VAL A 181 16.84 10.16 -8.68
C VAL A 181 17.78 10.66 -9.79
N THR A 182 18.86 9.93 -10.05
CA THR A 182 19.83 10.29 -11.10
C THR A 182 19.39 9.88 -12.51
N GLY A 183 18.29 9.13 -12.65
CA GLY A 183 17.84 8.59 -13.93
C GLY A 183 18.75 7.49 -14.49
N ALA A 184 19.63 6.91 -13.65
CA ALA A 184 20.47 5.78 -14.04
C ALA A 184 19.63 4.52 -14.29
N GLU A 185 18.50 4.39 -13.58
CA GLU A 185 17.50 3.36 -13.78
C GLU A 185 16.16 4.00 -14.13
N THR A 186 15.47 3.42 -15.11
CA THR A 186 14.15 3.88 -15.60
C THR A 186 13.03 2.88 -15.28
N THR A 187 13.39 1.74 -14.72
CA THR A 187 12.47 0.67 -14.30
C THR A 187 12.73 0.32 -12.85
N PHE A 188 11.68 -0.12 -12.14
CA PHE A 188 11.84 -0.58 -10.77
C PHE A 188 12.71 -1.84 -10.68
N THR A 189 13.55 -1.86 -9.66
CA THR A 189 14.41 -2.99 -9.32
C THR A 189 14.20 -3.42 -7.86
N PRO A 190 14.52 -4.65 -7.48
CA PRO A 190 14.52 -5.06 -6.08
C PRO A 190 15.39 -4.19 -5.19
N GLY A 191 16.49 -3.64 -5.75
CA GLY A 191 17.43 -2.75 -5.04
C GLY A 191 16.77 -1.51 -4.48
N MET A 192 15.82 -0.94 -5.21
CA MET A 192 15.06 0.25 -4.80
C MET A 192 14.20 -0.02 -3.56
N ASP A 193 13.54 -1.18 -3.50
CA ASP A 193 12.77 -1.59 -2.32
C ASP A 193 13.69 -1.81 -1.12
N ILE A 194 14.86 -2.42 -1.33
CA ILE A 194 15.85 -2.66 -0.26
C ILE A 194 16.42 -1.33 0.26
N TYR A 195 16.71 -0.37 -0.63
CA TYR A 195 17.13 0.97 -0.25
C TYR A 195 16.07 1.64 0.66
N ALA A 196 14.81 1.64 0.23
CA ALA A 196 13.73 2.25 0.99
C ALA A 196 13.47 1.55 2.35
N LEU A 197 13.63 0.22 2.44
CA LEU A 197 13.63 -0.50 3.72
C LEU A 197 14.79 -0.10 4.62
N GLY A 198 15.98 0.15 4.04
CA GLY A 198 17.13 0.68 4.78
C GLY A 198 16.83 2.04 5.42
N LEU A 199 16.15 2.93 4.70
CA LEU A 199 15.69 4.21 5.24
C LEU A 199 14.61 4.05 6.31
N ALA A 200 13.69 3.10 6.14
CA ALA A 200 12.71 2.77 7.18
C ALA A 200 13.40 2.28 8.46
N LEU A 201 14.42 1.43 8.34
CA LEU A 201 15.24 1.00 9.49
C LEU A 201 15.94 2.18 10.17
N TYR A 202 16.50 3.11 9.37
CA TYR A 202 17.13 4.31 9.90
C TYR A 202 16.14 5.13 10.75
N ILE A 203 14.92 5.36 10.26
CA ILE A 203 13.87 6.09 11.00
C ILE A 203 13.52 5.36 12.30
N LEU A 204 13.30 4.05 12.24
CA LEU A 204 12.96 3.25 13.42
C LEU A 204 14.05 3.31 14.50
N LEU A 205 15.33 3.39 14.11
CA LEU A 205 16.46 3.45 15.03
C LEU A 205 16.73 4.86 15.55
N THR A 206 16.65 5.87 14.70
CA THR A 206 17.06 7.25 15.02
C THR A 206 15.90 8.15 15.39
N ARG A 207 14.69 7.79 14.97
CA ARG A 207 13.48 8.64 15.03
C ARG A 207 13.62 9.97 14.28
N LYS A 208 14.46 9.98 13.26
CA LYS A 208 14.71 11.12 12.38
C LYS A 208 14.52 10.70 10.94
N THR A 209 14.13 11.64 10.09
CA THR A 209 14.16 11.43 8.65
C THR A 209 15.61 11.48 8.14
N PRO A 210 15.94 10.77 7.05
CA PRO A 210 17.34 10.69 6.59
C PRO A 210 17.97 12.02 6.19
N MET A 211 17.17 13.07 5.94
CA MET A 211 17.61 14.38 5.50
C MET A 211 17.58 15.45 6.60
N GLU A 212 17.25 15.08 7.82
CA GLU A 212 17.42 15.91 9.02
C GLU A 212 18.78 15.63 9.67
#